data_bc1572d6919e5761e376fdb3d30271b1
#
_entry.id   bc1572d6919e5761e376fdb3d30271b1
#
_cell.length_a   1.000
_cell.length_b   1.000
_cell.length_c   1.000
_cell.angle_alpha   90.00
_cell.angle_beta   90.00
_cell.angle_gamma   90.00
#
_symmetry.space_group_name_H-M   'P 1'
#
loop_
_entity.id
_entity.type
_entity.pdbx_description
1 polymer ?
#
loop_
_entity_poly.entity_id
_entity_poly.type
_entity_poly.pdbx_seq_one_letter_code
_entity_poly.pdbx_strand_id
1 'polypeptide(L)'
;MMKNIRHIILFFTLIFSVAFSSKIAVATKVKGQVEIMAVGKKSFSDLRPGTILSDGDKIRTGSSGFTAIIFIDDKSTLKVKDNSEVVIN
;
A
#
# COMPACT_ATOMS: atom_id res chain seq x y z
N MET A 1 34.32 28.03 12.39
CA MET A 1 33.83 27.86 11.03
C MET A 1 33.69 26.43 10.62
N MET A 2 34.71 25.60 10.81
CA MET A 2 34.57 24.17 10.45
C MET A 2 33.56 23.42 11.29
N LYS A 3 33.28 23.87 12.50
CA LYS A 3 32.29 23.24 13.38
C LYS A 3 30.86 23.26 12.80
N ASN A 4 30.52 24.32 12.09
CA ASN A 4 29.17 24.44 11.49
C ASN A 4 28.93 23.44 10.38
N ILE A 5 29.96 23.13 9.61
CA ILE A 5 29.87 22.17 8.52
C ILE A 5 29.61 20.78 9.06
N ARG A 6 30.23 20.45 10.19
CA ARG A 6 30.08 19.16 10.83
C ARG A 6 28.63 18.94 11.30
N HIS A 7 28.00 19.95 11.87
CA HIS A 7 26.61 19.86 12.30
C HIS A 7 25.64 19.70 11.13
N ILE A 8 25.92 20.37 10.02
CA ILE A 8 25.08 20.26 8.83
C ILE A 8 25.15 18.86 8.25
N ILE A 9 26.30 18.22 8.23
CA ILE A 9 26.46 16.87 7.72
C ILE A 9 25.71 15.87 8.58
N LEU A 10 25.76 16.00 9.90
CA LEU A 10 25.02 15.12 10.81
C LEU A 10 23.53 15.24 10.63
N PHE A 11 23.02 16.44 10.46
CA PHE A 11 21.60 16.67 10.23
C PHE A 11 21.15 16.04 8.91
N PHE A 12 21.94 16.15 7.88
CA PHE A 12 21.65 15.56 6.58
C PHE A 12 21.56 14.04 6.64
N THR A 13 22.41 13.41 7.44
CA THR A 13 22.41 11.95 7.60
C THR A 13 21.11 11.43 8.20
N LEU A 14 20.47 12.19 9.10
CA LEU A 14 19.23 11.80 9.73
C LEU A 14 18.03 11.77 8.76
N ILE A 15 18.08 12.54 7.69
CA ILE A 15 17.00 12.59 6.71
C ILE A 15 16.92 11.30 5.87
N PHE A 16 17.96 10.48 5.90
CA PHE A 16 18.05 9.30 5.06
C PHE A 16 17.37 8.05 5.62
N SER A 17 16.79 8.10 6.81
CA SER A 17 16.07 6.95 7.31
C SER A 17 14.68 6.93 6.70
N VAL A 18 14.51 6.13 5.65
CA VAL A 18 13.26 5.97 4.94
C VAL A 18 12.69 4.60 5.24
N ALA A 19 11.41 4.58 5.63
CA ALA A 19 10.70 3.33 5.80
C ALA A 19 10.24 2.83 4.43
N PHE A 20 10.49 1.55 4.13
CA PHE A 20 10.03 0.92 2.90
C PHE A 20 8.86 0.02 3.17
N SER A 21 7.82 0.10 2.32
CA SER A 21 6.73 -0.85 2.31
C SER A 21 7.09 -2.02 1.42
N SER A 22 6.85 -3.24 1.90
CA SER A 22 7.08 -4.45 1.12
C SER A 22 5.94 -4.66 0.14
N LYS A 23 6.26 -4.88 -1.13
CA LYS A 23 5.29 -5.24 -2.17
C LYS A 23 5.01 -6.73 -2.04
N ILE A 24 3.78 -7.10 -1.68
CA ILE A 24 3.46 -8.46 -1.31
C ILE A 24 2.32 -9.09 -2.12
N ALA A 25 1.57 -8.30 -2.88
CA ALA A 25 0.39 -8.81 -3.59
C ALA A 25 0.09 -7.99 -4.83
N VAL A 26 -0.83 -8.48 -5.64
CA VAL A 26 -1.31 -7.78 -6.82
C VAL A 26 -2.82 -7.95 -6.95
N ALA A 27 -3.52 -6.86 -7.27
CA ALA A 27 -4.95 -6.90 -7.55
C ALA A 27 -5.14 -7.38 -8.99
N THR A 28 -5.72 -8.56 -9.17
CA THR A 28 -5.87 -9.17 -10.49
C THR A 28 -7.23 -8.92 -11.11
N LYS A 29 -8.24 -8.66 -10.29
CA LYS A 29 -9.62 -8.43 -10.76
C LYS A 29 -10.27 -7.38 -9.90
N VAL A 30 -10.96 -6.44 -10.53
CA VAL A 30 -11.70 -5.38 -9.83
C VAL A 30 -13.04 -5.21 -10.51
N LYS A 31 -14.13 -5.24 -9.74
CA LYS A 31 -15.48 -5.00 -10.22
C LYS A 31 -16.18 -4.03 -9.29
N GLY A 32 -16.95 -3.12 -9.87
CA GLY A 32 -17.73 -2.15 -9.11
C GLY A 32 -16.85 -1.19 -8.32
N GLN A 33 -17.35 -0.76 -7.18
CA GLN A 33 -16.66 0.23 -6.36
C GLN A 33 -15.64 -0.43 -5.45
N VAL A 34 -14.36 -0.26 -5.77
CA VAL A 34 -13.25 -0.77 -4.97
C VAL A 34 -12.21 0.33 -4.84
N GLU A 35 -11.79 0.59 -3.62
CA GLU A 35 -10.87 1.66 -3.30
C GLU A 35 -9.69 1.14 -2.49
N ILE A 36 -8.58 1.86 -2.60
CA ILE A 36 -7.35 1.56 -1.86
C ILE A 36 -6.90 2.80 -1.11
N MET A 37 -6.48 2.60 0.13
CA MET A 37 -5.71 3.59 0.88
C MET A 37 -4.32 3.01 1.11
N ALA A 38 -3.37 3.52 0.36
CA ALA A 38 -1.99 3.04 0.43
C ALA A 38 -1.39 3.35 1.80
N VAL A 39 -0.50 2.48 2.26
CA VAL A 39 0.19 2.67 3.53
C VAL A 39 0.86 4.05 3.56
N GLY A 40 0.67 4.79 4.65
CA GLY A 40 1.17 6.15 4.79
C GLY A 40 0.31 7.23 4.17
N LYS A 41 -0.74 6.87 3.46
CA LYS A 41 -1.71 7.82 2.91
C LYS A 41 -2.90 7.95 3.84
N LYS A 42 -3.66 9.04 3.69
CA LYS A 42 -4.81 9.34 4.55
C LYS A 42 -6.14 9.34 3.81
N SER A 43 -6.13 9.04 2.52
CA SER A 43 -7.35 9.05 1.71
C SER A 43 -7.37 7.84 0.79
N PHE A 44 -8.59 7.46 0.41
CA PHE A 44 -8.82 6.37 -0.53
C PHE A 44 -8.78 6.88 -1.96
N SER A 45 -8.35 6.02 -2.86
CA SER A 45 -8.42 6.24 -4.31
C SER A 45 -8.89 4.96 -4.99
N ASP A 46 -9.30 5.07 -6.24
CA ASP A 46 -9.80 3.90 -6.96
C ASP A 46 -8.73 2.84 -7.13
N LEU A 47 -9.10 1.59 -6.90
CA LEU A 47 -8.22 0.45 -7.15
C LEU A 47 -8.40 0.00 -8.59
N ARG A 48 -7.30 -0.27 -9.29
CA ARG A 48 -7.31 -0.75 -10.66
C ARG A 48 -6.69 -2.14 -10.76
N PRO A 49 -7.14 -2.96 -11.73
CA PRO A 49 -6.46 -4.25 -11.97
C PRO A 49 -5.00 -4.04 -12.30
N GLY A 50 -4.15 -4.92 -11.80
CA GLY A 50 -2.71 -4.82 -11.98
C GLY A 50 -1.98 -3.99 -10.93
N THR A 51 -2.70 -3.37 -10.00
CA THR A 51 -2.07 -2.59 -8.93
C THR A 51 -1.27 -3.51 -8.01
N ILE A 52 -0.02 -3.14 -7.78
CA ILE A 52 0.83 -3.84 -6.82
C ILE A 52 0.49 -3.32 -5.43
N LEU A 53 0.24 -4.24 -4.52
CA LEU A 53 -0.15 -3.92 -3.15
C LEU A 53 1.01 -4.16 -2.20
N SER A 54 1.13 -3.26 -1.23
CA SER A 54 2.19 -3.31 -0.23
C SER A 54 1.61 -3.73 1.12
N ASP A 55 2.49 -4.22 1.98
CA ASP A 55 2.14 -4.52 3.36
C ASP A 55 1.57 -3.26 4.03
N GLY A 56 0.37 -3.38 4.59
CA GLY A 56 -0.30 -2.28 5.26
C GLY A 56 -1.30 -1.51 4.41
N ASP A 57 -1.39 -1.79 3.11
CA ASP A 57 -2.41 -1.16 2.27
C ASP A 57 -3.80 -1.62 2.70
N LYS A 58 -4.77 -0.72 2.64
CA LYS A 58 -6.14 -1.00 3.02
C LYS A 58 -7.03 -1.00 1.77
N ILE A 59 -7.83 -2.05 1.61
CA ILE A 59 -8.78 -2.18 0.50
C ILE A 59 -10.18 -2.08 1.06
N ARG A 60 -11.04 -1.31 0.39
CA ARG A 60 -12.43 -1.12 0.76
C ARG A 60 -13.32 -1.32 -0.46
N THR A 61 -14.34 -2.15 -0.31
CA THR A 61 -15.35 -2.36 -1.36
C THR A 61 -16.67 -1.73 -0.94
N GLY A 62 -17.37 -1.16 -1.91
CA GLY A 62 -18.73 -0.67 -1.70
C GLY A 62 -19.77 -1.73 -2.08
N SER A 63 -21.03 -1.29 -2.23
CA SER A 63 -22.08 -2.16 -2.73
C SER A 63 -21.73 -2.61 -4.15
N SER A 64 -21.89 -3.90 -4.44
CA SER A 64 -21.52 -4.51 -5.73
C SER A 64 -20.01 -4.48 -6.02
N GLY A 65 -19.17 -4.09 -5.05
CA GLY A 65 -17.72 -4.12 -5.21
C GLY A 65 -17.14 -5.50 -5.01
N PHE A 66 -16.10 -5.82 -5.78
CA PHE A 66 -15.40 -7.08 -5.67
C PHE A 66 -13.97 -6.92 -6.17
N THR A 67 -13.02 -7.53 -5.48
CA THR A 67 -11.65 -7.62 -5.98
C THR A 67 -11.03 -8.95 -5.62
N ALA A 68 -10.22 -9.49 -6.52
CA ALA A 68 -9.39 -10.66 -6.27
C ALA A 68 -7.94 -10.22 -6.18
N ILE A 69 -7.25 -10.69 -5.17
CA ILE A 69 -5.88 -10.31 -4.86
C ILE A 69 -5.05 -11.58 -4.77
N ILE A 70 -3.91 -11.61 -5.48
CA ILE A 70 -2.98 -12.73 -5.43
C ILE A 70 -1.73 -12.32 -4.67
N PHE A 71 -1.38 -13.07 -3.65
CA PHE A 71 -0.15 -12.87 -2.91
C PHE A 71 1.04 -13.45 -3.68
N ILE A 72 2.14 -12.70 -3.71
CA ILE A 72 3.26 -12.99 -4.62
C ILE A 72 4.05 -14.21 -4.17
N ASP A 73 4.23 -14.39 -2.88
CA ASP A 73 5.11 -15.44 -2.34
C ASP A 73 4.53 -16.85 -2.49
N ASP A 74 3.29 -17.07 -2.12
CA ASP A 74 2.67 -18.39 -2.12
C ASP A 74 1.57 -18.57 -3.17
N LYS A 75 1.29 -17.54 -3.96
CA LYS A 75 0.26 -17.53 -5.00
C LYS A 75 -1.17 -17.74 -4.47
N SER A 76 -1.39 -17.55 -3.18
CA SER A 76 -2.74 -17.63 -2.63
C SER A 76 -3.59 -16.46 -3.11
N THR A 77 -4.90 -16.70 -3.20
CA THR A 77 -5.87 -15.70 -3.66
C THR A 77 -6.77 -15.29 -2.52
N LEU A 78 -6.91 -13.98 -2.33
CA LEU A 78 -7.87 -13.39 -1.42
C LEU A 78 -8.98 -12.76 -2.25
N LYS A 79 -10.23 -13.17 -2.00
CA LYS A 79 -11.40 -12.56 -2.64
C LYS A 79 -12.09 -11.65 -1.64
N VAL A 80 -12.18 -10.38 -1.98
CA VAL A 80 -12.85 -9.37 -1.16
C VAL A 80 -14.20 -9.07 -1.78
N LYS A 81 -15.26 -9.46 -1.07
CA LYS A 81 -16.65 -9.28 -1.54
C LYS A 81 -17.12 -7.86 -1.22
N ASP A 82 -18.39 -7.59 -1.54
CA ASP A 82 -19.00 -6.28 -1.34
C ASP A 82 -19.02 -5.85 0.14
N ASN A 83 -19.08 -4.56 0.36
CA ASN A 83 -19.20 -3.92 1.67
C ASN A 83 -18.20 -4.44 2.70
N SER A 84 -16.94 -4.58 2.27
CA SER A 84 -15.87 -5.15 3.08
C SER A 84 -14.68 -4.22 3.15
N GLU A 85 -13.85 -4.41 4.17
CA GLU A 85 -12.61 -3.68 4.34
C GLU A 85 -11.56 -4.64 4.86
N VAL A 86 -10.40 -4.66 4.21
CA VAL A 86 -9.30 -5.55 4.59
C VAL A 86 -7.99 -4.78 4.58
N VAL A 87 -7.07 -5.19 5.44
CA VAL A 87 -5.70 -4.69 5.44
C VAL A 87 -4.81 -5.79 4.88
N ILE A 88 -3.98 -5.43 3.92
CA ILE A 88 -3.06 -6.37 3.27
C ILE A 88 -1.83 -6.56 4.18
N ASN A 89 -1.57 -7.77 4.58
CA ASN A 89 -0.38 -8.09 5.36
C ASN A 89 -0.03 -9.59 5.31
#